data_8b8c3ad89a11656224cc8cff9e6bd46a
#
_entry.id   8b8c3ad89a11656224cc8cff9e6bd46a
#
_cell.length_a   1.000
_cell.length_b   1.000
_cell.length_c   1.000
_cell.angle_alpha   90.00
_cell.angle_beta   90.00
_cell.angle_gamma   90.00
#
_symmetry.space_group_name_H-M   'P 1'
#
loop_
_entity.id
_entity.type
_entity.pdbx_description
1 polymer ?
#
loop_
_entity_poly.entity_id
_entity_poly.type
_entity_poly.pdbx_seq_one_letter_code
_entity_poly.pdbx_strand_id
1 'polypeptide(L)'
;DAQESRGLGDVYKRQVFTWGKDAHEAVHNAVVVEEVAKMAASVAADLRADDEVLANPEKYYDRIIEIDLSLLEPYINGPFTPDAATPISKFAEVVITNNYPRRMEVGLIGSCTNSSYQDLSRAASLARQVKEKNLKVASPLIVNPGSEQIRATAERDGMIAAFEDIGATIMANACGPCIGQWKRHTDDPGRKNSIVTSFNRNFAKRADGNPNTFAYVASPEITMALTIAGDLCFDPLRDTLVNAKGEVVKLSEPVGEELPAHGFIGGQKGYIAPNKGQTEITVNPHSQRLQLLTPFPAWDGMDLLDMPLLIKVQGKCTTDHISMAGPWLRFRGHLENISDNMLMGAVNAFNGETNKVWNRSTNTYGTVSGTAKLYKSEGIPSMVVAEENYGEGSSREHAAMEPRFLNVRVILAKSFARIHETNLKKQGMLALTFTDKADYDKIRERDLISVMGLKDFAPGRTLKVVLHHEDGSKESFEVQHTYNEQQIAWFRAGSALNAR
;
A
#
# COMPACT_ATOMS: atom_id res chain seq x y z
N ASP A 1 -2.15 25.01 16.28
CA ASP A 1 -2.53 23.87 17.13
C ASP A 1 -3.96 23.38 16.89
N ALA A 2 -5.03 24.14 17.18
CA ALA A 2 -6.39 23.71 16.88
C ALA A 2 -6.76 23.79 15.38
N GLN A 3 -6.04 24.60 14.61
CA GLN A 3 -6.22 24.76 13.17
C GLN A 3 -5.53 23.65 12.35
N GLU A 4 -4.42 23.10 12.83
CA GLU A 4 -3.77 21.93 12.21
C GLU A 4 -4.55 20.65 12.41
N SER A 5 -5.20 20.46 13.56
CA SER A 5 -6.07 19.31 13.81
C SER A 5 -7.35 19.34 12.96
N ARG A 6 -7.86 20.52 12.62
CA ARG A 6 -9.00 20.68 11.68
C ARG A 6 -8.60 20.32 10.24
N GLY A 7 -7.39 20.69 9.81
CA GLY A 7 -6.88 20.36 8.47
C GLY A 7 -6.68 18.86 8.24
N LEU A 8 -6.20 18.12 9.23
CA LEU A 8 -6.04 16.66 9.17
C LEU A 8 -7.40 15.94 9.16
N GLY A 9 -8.36 16.42 9.94
CA GLY A 9 -9.73 15.91 9.95
C GLY A 9 -10.43 16.05 8.59
N ASP A 10 -10.25 17.20 7.92
CA ASP A 10 -10.82 17.47 6.61
C ASP A 10 -10.20 16.62 5.49
N VAL A 11 -8.91 16.33 5.55
CA VAL A 11 -8.23 15.44 4.58
C VAL A 11 -8.72 14.00 4.74
N TYR A 12 -8.89 13.51 5.94
CA TYR A 12 -9.45 12.19 6.20
C TYR A 12 -10.91 12.08 5.72
N LYS A 13 -11.72 13.08 5.98
CA LYS A 13 -13.12 13.16 5.56
C LYS A 13 -13.26 13.18 4.03
N ARG A 14 -12.41 13.92 3.32
CA ARG A 14 -12.40 13.96 1.85
C ARG A 14 -11.92 12.65 1.23
N GLN A 15 -10.98 11.94 1.83
CA GLN A 15 -10.52 10.63 1.36
C GLN A 15 -11.60 9.54 1.46
N VAL A 16 -12.42 9.56 2.48
CA VAL A 16 -13.52 8.60 2.67
C VAL A 16 -14.63 8.82 1.63
N PHE A 17 -14.89 10.07 1.22
CA PHE A 17 -15.92 10.40 0.22
C PHE A 17 -15.45 10.40 -1.24
N THR A 18 -14.16 10.35 -1.51
CA THR A 18 -13.56 10.37 -2.86
C THR A 18 -13.03 9.02 -3.33
N TRP A 19 -13.25 7.96 -2.58
CA TRP A 19 -12.77 6.63 -2.92
C TRP A 19 -13.77 5.88 -3.80
N GLY A 20 -13.49 5.90 -5.07
CA GLY A 20 -14.20 5.19 -6.11
C GLY A 20 -14.71 6.12 -7.20
N LYS A 21 -14.54 5.71 -8.47
CA LYS A 21 -15.09 6.42 -9.63
C LYS A 21 -16.60 6.39 -9.66
N ASP A 22 -17.21 5.49 -8.87
CA ASP A 22 -18.65 5.30 -8.74
C ASP A 22 -19.03 4.67 -7.40
N ALA A 23 -20.36 4.63 -7.10
CA ALA A 23 -20.88 4.06 -5.87
C ALA A 23 -20.53 2.59 -5.68
N HIS A 24 -20.36 1.86 -6.76
CA HIS A 24 -20.00 0.45 -6.74
C HIS A 24 -18.56 0.28 -6.25
N GLU A 25 -17.64 1.10 -6.73
CA GLU A 25 -16.22 1.11 -6.31
C GLU A 25 -16.07 1.61 -4.86
N ALA A 26 -16.90 2.56 -4.42
CA ALA A 26 -16.92 3.02 -3.02
C ALA A 26 -17.45 1.95 -2.04
N VAL A 27 -18.41 1.14 -2.45
CA VAL A 27 -18.95 0.01 -1.68
C VAL A 27 -18.00 -1.20 -1.68
N HIS A 28 -17.09 -1.30 -2.65
CA HIS A 28 -16.11 -2.40 -2.74
C HIS A 28 -15.09 -2.43 -1.60
N ASN A 29 -14.94 -1.37 -0.82
CA ASN A 29 -14.08 -1.36 0.35
C ASN A 29 -14.89 -1.57 1.63
N ALA A 30 -15.34 -2.79 1.87
CA ALA A 30 -16.21 -3.18 2.98
C ALA A 30 -15.69 -2.78 4.37
N VAL A 31 -14.38 -2.80 4.58
CA VAL A 31 -13.74 -2.31 5.82
C VAL A 31 -13.95 -0.79 5.99
N VAL A 32 -13.95 -0.05 4.87
CA VAL A 32 -14.19 1.40 4.87
C VAL A 32 -15.67 1.71 5.12
N VAL A 33 -16.60 0.89 4.63
CA VAL A 33 -18.04 1.15 4.79
C VAL A 33 -18.48 1.02 6.26
N GLU A 34 -17.96 0.07 7.01
CA GLU A 34 -18.25 -0.06 8.46
C GLU A 34 -17.69 1.14 9.24
N GLU A 35 -16.46 1.57 8.93
CA GLU A 35 -15.85 2.76 9.55
C GLU A 35 -16.55 4.06 9.11
N VAL A 36 -16.98 4.17 7.87
CA VAL A 36 -17.79 5.29 7.38
C VAL A 36 -19.13 5.36 8.10
N ALA A 37 -19.79 4.23 8.32
CA ALA A 37 -21.05 4.17 9.06
C ALA A 37 -20.87 4.62 10.52
N LYS A 38 -19.81 4.16 11.19
CA LYS A 38 -19.45 4.60 12.56
C LYS A 38 -19.11 6.09 12.60
N MET A 39 -18.31 6.58 11.65
CA MET A 39 -17.97 7.99 11.54
C MET A 39 -19.22 8.85 11.25
N ALA A 40 -20.10 8.41 10.38
CA ALA A 40 -21.36 9.12 10.12
C ALA A 40 -22.26 9.19 11.35
N ALA A 41 -22.29 8.13 12.16
CA ALA A 41 -23.05 8.10 13.41
C ALA A 41 -22.42 8.99 14.52
N SER A 42 -21.08 9.05 14.58
CA SER A 42 -20.35 9.82 15.62
C SER A 42 -20.19 11.31 15.29
N VAL A 43 -20.26 11.69 14.01
CA VAL A 43 -19.97 13.05 13.53
C VAL A 43 -21.24 13.81 13.15
N ALA A 44 -22.41 13.25 13.37
CA ALA A 44 -23.69 13.71 12.85
C ALA A 44 -24.09 15.17 13.19
N ALA A 45 -23.54 15.77 14.25
CA ALA A 45 -23.92 17.12 14.64
C ALA A 45 -23.12 18.23 13.92
N ASP A 46 -21.79 18.03 13.76
CA ASP A 46 -20.89 19.11 13.33
C ASP A 46 -20.57 19.13 11.82
N LEU A 47 -20.95 18.07 11.09
CA LEU A 47 -20.72 17.94 9.65
C LEU A 47 -21.99 17.80 8.81
N ARG A 48 -23.13 18.04 9.43
CA ARG A 48 -24.38 18.07 8.71
C ARG A 48 -24.39 19.26 7.74
N ALA A 49 -24.72 19.00 6.49
CA ALA A 49 -24.92 20.08 5.52
C ALA A 49 -26.05 20.98 5.96
N ASP A 50 -26.05 22.26 5.52
CA ASP A 50 -27.09 23.20 5.78
C ASP A 50 -28.46 22.65 5.34
N ASP A 51 -29.52 23.04 6.03
CA ASP A 51 -30.86 22.51 5.75
C ASP A 51 -31.31 22.76 4.31
N GLU A 52 -30.89 23.85 3.67
CA GLU A 52 -31.15 24.13 2.25
C GLU A 52 -30.45 23.11 1.33
N VAL A 53 -29.22 22.72 1.65
CA VAL A 53 -28.46 21.73 0.89
C VAL A 53 -29.06 20.33 1.07
N LEU A 54 -29.51 20.02 2.28
CA LEU A 54 -30.19 18.75 2.56
C LEU A 54 -31.53 18.62 1.87
N ALA A 55 -32.27 19.75 1.74
CA ALA A 55 -33.58 19.79 1.08
C ALA A 55 -33.48 19.67 -0.45
N ASN A 56 -32.36 20.10 -1.05
CA ASN A 56 -32.15 20.12 -2.51
C ASN A 56 -30.73 19.73 -2.88
N PRO A 57 -30.24 18.54 -2.50
CA PRO A 57 -28.85 18.17 -2.65
C PRO A 57 -28.39 18.12 -4.12
N GLU A 58 -29.26 17.77 -5.07
CA GLU A 58 -29.01 17.74 -6.50
C GLU A 58 -28.66 19.09 -7.12
N LYS A 59 -29.01 20.20 -6.42
CA LYS A 59 -28.67 21.58 -6.85
C LYS A 59 -27.20 21.92 -6.51
N TYR A 60 -26.62 21.25 -5.52
CA TYR A 60 -25.31 21.58 -4.95
C TYR A 60 -24.23 20.52 -5.23
N TYR A 61 -24.63 19.29 -5.57
CA TYR A 61 -23.71 18.17 -5.80
C TYR A 61 -23.95 17.55 -7.18
N ASP A 62 -22.85 17.24 -7.87
CA ASP A 62 -22.89 16.55 -9.17
C ASP A 62 -23.41 15.11 -9.05
N ARG A 63 -23.32 14.52 -7.87
CA ARG A 63 -23.76 13.15 -7.59
C ARG A 63 -24.15 12.98 -6.13
N ILE A 64 -25.26 12.28 -5.92
CA ILE A 64 -25.74 11.89 -4.60
C ILE A 64 -25.65 10.38 -4.47
N ILE A 65 -25.10 9.91 -3.35
CA ILE A 65 -25.04 8.48 -2.99
C ILE A 65 -25.80 8.34 -1.68
N GLU A 66 -26.88 7.58 -1.70
CA GLU A 66 -27.69 7.27 -0.53
C GLU A 66 -27.35 5.87 -0.03
N ILE A 67 -26.97 5.76 1.26
CA ILE A 67 -26.65 4.49 1.92
C ILE A 67 -27.59 4.32 3.10
N ASP A 68 -28.45 3.33 3.03
CA ASP A 68 -29.30 2.93 4.14
C ASP A 68 -28.50 2.07 5.14
N LEU A 69 -28.12 2.67 6.26
CA LEU A 69 -27.33 2.00 7.30
C LEU A 69 -28.06 0.81 7.95
N SER A 70 -29.40 0.79 7.88
CA SER A 70 -30.20 -0.34 8.43
C SER A 70 -30.10 -1.60 7.58
N LEU A 71 -29.72 -1.47 6.31
CA LEU A 71 -29.52 -2.57 5.37
C LEU A 71 -28.05 -2.96 5.21
N LEU A 72 -27.16 -2.23 5.87
CA LEU A 72 -25.72 -2.47 5.76
C LEU A 72 -25.34 -3.76 6.49
N GLU A 73 -24.62 -4.62 5.81
CA GLU A 73 -24.04 -5.84 6.38
C GLU A 73 -22.54 -5.90 6.12
N PRO A 74 -21.75 -6.68 6.89
CA PRO A 74 -20.32 -6.88 6.64
C PRO A 74 -20.07 -7.51 5.26
N TYR A 75 -18.94 -7.13 4.66
CA TYR A 75 -18.47 -7.67 3.38
C TYR A 75 -17.16 -8.41 3.55
N ILE A 76 -16.90 -9.35 2.63
CA ILE A 76 -15.61 -10.02 2.47
C ILE A 76 -15.11 -9.74 1.06
N ASN A 77 -13.84 -9.32 0.96
CA ASN A 77 -13.17 -9.03 -0.31
C ASN A 77 -12.25 -10.17 -0.74
N GLY A 78 -12.33 -10.55 -2.00
CA GLY A 78 -11.43 -11.55 -2.59
C GLY A 78 -12.12 -12.78 -3.17
N PRO A 79 -11.32 -13.77 -3.59
CA PRO A 79 -9.85 -13.84 -3.45
C PRO A 79 -9.10 -13.07 -4.52
N PHE A 80 -7.78 -12.91 -4.34
CA PHE A 80 -6.79 -12.38 -5.29
C PHE A 80 -6.93 -10.91 -5.70
N THR A 81 -7.99 -10.24 -5.30
CA THR A 81 -8.22 -8.81 -5.54
C THR A 81 -9.02 -8.20 -4.40
N PRO A 82 -8.73 -6.96 -3.98
CA PRO A 82 -9.57 -6.25 -3.02
C PRO A 82 -10.88 -5.74 -3.62
N ASP A 83 -11.04 -5.80 -4.94
CA ASP A 83 -12.20 -5.25 -5.65
C ASP A 83 -13.39 -6.23 -5.73
N ALA A 84 -13.20 -7.50 -5.37
CA ALA A 84 -14.25 -8.52 -5.35
C ALA A 84 -14.96 -8.54 -4.00
N ALA A 85 -15.78 -7.52 -3.73
CA ALA A 85 -16.55 -7.41 -2.50
C ALA A 85 -17.84 -8.23 -2.56
N THR A 86 -18.09 -9.03 -1.52
CA THR A 86 -19.29 -9.87 -1.39
C THR A 86 -19.91 -9.65 0.00
N PRO A 87 -21.22 -9.37 0.11
CA PRO A 87 -21.91 -9.36 1.39
C PRO A 87 -21.78 -10.70 2.11
N ILE A 88 -21.62 -10.69 3.43
CA ILE A 88 -21.42 -11.91 4.22
C ILE A 88 -22.60 -12.91 4.01
N SER A 89 -23.82 -12.41 3.87
CA SER A 89 -25.01 -13.21 3.62
C SER A 89 -25.01 -13.95 2.29
N LYS A 90 -24.16 -13.54 1.32
CA LYS A 90 -24.02 -14.13 -0.01
C LYS A 90 -22.70 -14.88 -0.20
N PHE A 91 -21.81 -14.78 0.76
CA PHE A 91 -20.45 -15.27 0.60
C PHE A 91 -20.38 -16.80 0.50
N ALA A 92 -21.23 -17.53 1.24
CA ALA A 92 -21.35 -18.98 1.13
C ALA A 92 -21.69 -19.45 -0.31
N GLU A 93 -22.61 -18.75 -0.98
CA GLU A 93 -22.98 -19.02 -2.37
C GLU A 93 -21.79 -18.82 -3.32
N VAL A 94 -21.04 -17.72 -3.14
CA VAL A 94 -19.84 -17.42 -3.93
C VAL A 94 -18.76 -18.49 -3.75
N VAL A 95 -18.51 -18.92 -2.51
CA VAL A 95 -17.54 -19.98 -2.20
C VAL A 95 -17.91 -21.30 -2.90
N ILE A 96 -19.18 -21.70 -2.84
CA ILE A 96 -19.69 -22.95 -3.43
C ILE A 96 -19.67 -22.87 -4.96
N THR A 97 -20.21 -21.81 -5.54
CA THR A 97 -20.35 -21.65 -7.00
C THR A 97 -18.99 -21.60 -7.70
N ASN A 98 -18.00 -20.96 -7.09
CA ASN A 98 -16.65 -20.84 -7.66
C ASN A 98 -15.72 -21.99 -7.24
N ASN A 99 -16.20 -22.97 -6.50
CA ASN A 99 -15.42 -24.09 -5.98
C ASN A 99 -14.15 -23.60 -5.23
N TYR A 100 -14.32 -22.59 -4.39
CA TYR A 100 -13.26 -22.09 -3.53
C TYR A 100 -13.06 -23.01 -2.33
N PRO A 101 -11.82 -23.06 -1.74
CA PRO A 101 -11.58 -23.85 -0.53
C PRO A 101 -12.46 -23.37 0.63
N ARG A 102 -13.44 -24.18 1.02
CA ARG A 102 -14.38 -23.83 2.08
C ARG A 102 -13.73 -23.77 3.47
N ARG A 103 -12.80 -24.70 3.75
CA ARG A 103 -12.09 -24.73 5.02
C ARG A 103 -11.19 -23.50 5.14
N MET A 104 -11.39 -22.72 6.18
CA MET A 104 -10.49 -21.64 6.55
C MET A 104 -9.32 -22.20 7.36
N GLU A 105 -8.10 -21.98 6.91
CA GLU A 105 -6.92 -22.58 7.55
C GLU A 105 -6.23 -21.67 8.55
N VAL A 106 -6.28 -20.35 8.36
CA VAL A 106 -5.68 -19.37 9.30
C VAL A 106 -6.46 -18.06 9.25
N GLY A 107 -6.75 -17.52 10.43
CA GLY A 107 -7.18 -16.14 10.60
C GLY A 107 -6.02 -15.23 10.98
N LEU A 108 -5.93 -14.06 10.36
CA LEU A 108 -4.91 -13.05 10.69
C LEU A 108 -5.57 -11.71 10.98
N ILE A 109 -5.48 -11.26 12.21
CA ILE A 109 -5.90 -9.93 12.62
C ILE A 109 -4.65 -9.05 12.71
N GLY A 110 -4.63 -7.92 11.99
CA GLY A 110 -3.43 -7.09 12.04
C GLY A 110 -3.31 -6.07 10.95
N SER A 111 -2.09 -5.73 10.70
CA SER A 111 -1.49 -4.60 10.01
C SER A 111 -1.63 -3.28 10.79
N CYS A 112 -0.89 -2.26 10.37
CA CYS A 112 -0.98 -0.91 10.95
C CYS A 112 -2.35 -0.24 10.70
N THR A 113 -3.19 -0.80 9.84
CA THR A 113 -4.47 -0.23 9.43
C THR A 113 -5.64 -0.78 10.25
N ASN A 114 -5.69 -2.10 10.46
CA ASN A 114 -6.85 -2.81 11.02
C ASN A 114 -6.46 -3.66 12.24
N SER A 115 -5.75 -3.05 13.18
CA SER A 115 -5.49 -3.56 14.53
C SER A 115 -5.28 -2.38 15.50
N SER A 116 -6.16 -1.40 15.41
CA SER A 116 -6.28 -0.33 16.38
C SER A 116 -6.72 -0.89 17.75
N TYR A 117 -6.75 -0.04 18.76
CA TYR A 117 -7.26 -0.42 20.08
C TYR A 117 -8.71 -0.93 20.00
N GLN A 118 -9.56 -0.22 19.24
CA GLN A 118 -10.96 -0.61 19.04
C GLN A 118 -11.09 -1.94 18.30
N ASP A 119 -10.34 -2.14 17.21
CA ASP A 119 -10.33 -3.40 16.47
C ASP A 119 -9.99 -4.60 17.35
N LEU A 120 -8.90 -4.45 18.14
CA LEU A 120 -8.48 -5.49 19.07
C LEU A 120 -9.49 -5.70 20.21
N SER A 121 -10.12 -4.62 20.73
CA SER A 121 -11.14 -4.69 21.76
C SER A 121 -12.35 -5.51 21.31
N ARG A 122 -12.87 -5.23 20.12
CA ARG A 122 -14.01 -5.94 19.51
C ARG A 122 -13.67 -7.40 19.20
N ALA A 123 -12.52 -7.68 18.60
CA ALA A 123 -12.06 -9.04 18.35
C ALA A 123 -11.85 -9.83 19.64
N ALA A 124 -11.29 -9.19 20.69
CA ALA A 124 -11.10 -9.81 22.01
C ALA A 124 -12.43 -10.12 22.71
N SER A 125 -13.50 -9.36 22.44
CA SER A 125 -14.82 -9.70 22.97
C SER A 125 -15.34 -11.03 22.43
N LEU A 126 -15.09 -11.32 21.15
CA LEU A 126 -15.38 -12.63 20.56
C LEU A 126 -14.47 -13.73 21.11
N ALA A 127 -13.20 -13.43 21.35
CA ALA A 127 -12.29 -14.38 22.00
C ALA A 127 -12.77 -14.78 23.42
N ARG A 128 -13.28 -13.83 24.20
CA ARG A 128 -13.89 -14.11 25.51
C ARG A 128 -15.13 -15.00 25.39
N GLN A 129 -15.97 -14.76 24.36
CA GLN A 129 -17.15 -15.61 24.11
C GLN A 129 -16.79 -17.07 23.81
N VAL A 130 -15.62 -17.34 23.20
CA VAL A 130 -15.15 -18.73 22.98
C VAL A 130 -15.06 -19.46 24.34
N LYS A 131 -14.50 -18.83 25.34
CA LYS A 131 -14.36 -19.40 26.70
C LYS A 131 -15.70 -19.50 27.42
N GLU A 132 -16.48 -18.43 27.39
CA GLU A 132 -17.79 -18.34 28.05
C GLU A 132 -18.78 -19.36 27.51
N LYS A 133 -18.82 -19.55 26.20
CA LYS A 133 -19.73 -20.45 25.51
C LYS A 133 -19.17 -21.87 25.32
N ASN A 134 -17.99 -22.17 25.89
CA ASN A 134 -17.27 -23.45 25.71
C ASN A 134 -17.06 -23.85 24.24
N LEU A 135 -16.81 -22.87 23.37
CA LEU A 135 -16.46 -23.10 21.98
C LEU A 135 -14.98 -23.52 21.85
N LYS A 136 -14.66 -24.12 20.73
CA LYS A 136 -13.26 -24.34 20.29
C LYS A 136 -13.01 -23.53 19.04
N VAL A 137 -11.88 -22.89 18.97
CA VAL A 137 -11.41 -22.23 17.74
C VAL A 137 -11.02 -23.31 16.74
N ALA A 138 -11.64 -23.31 15.57
CA ALA A 138 -11.45 -24.36 14.55
C ALA A 138 -10.19 -24.14 13.71
N SER A 139 -9.72 -22.90 13.61
CA SER A 139 -8.52 -22.54 12.83
C SER A 139 -7.52 -21.75 13.66
N PRO A 140 -6.21 -21.87 13.41
CA PRO A 140 -5.21 -21.03 14.04
C PRO A 140 -5.49 -19.54 13.86
N LEU A 141 -5.29 -18.75 14.89
CA LEU A 141 -5.39 -17.30 14.89
C LEU A 141 -4.00 -16.67 15.07
N ILE A 142 -3.68 -15.70 14.26
CA ILE A 142 -2.50 -14.85 14.42
C ILE A 142 -2.97 -13.43 14.63
N VAL A 143 -2.45 -12.77 15.67
CA VAL A 143 -2.75 -11.37 15.98
C VAL A 143 -1.46 -10.55 15.89
N ASN A 144 -1.50 -9.49 15.11
CA ASN A 144 -0.39 -8.59 14.89
C ASN A 144 -0.81 -7.16 15.26
N PRO A 145 -0.56 -6.68 16.49
CA PRO A 145 -0.95 -5.34 16.92
C PRO A 145 -0.37 -4.23 16.04
N GLY A 146 -1.09 -3.12 15.88
CA GLY A 146 -0.75 -2.04 14.97
C GLY A 146 0.50 -1.24 15.36
N SER A 147 0.82 -1.19 16.65
CA SER A 147 2.00 -0.52 17.18
C SER A 147 2.37 -1.08 18.55
N GLU A 148 3.58 -0.77 19.03
CA GLU A 148 3.99 -1.14 20.39
C GLU A 148 3.12 -0.45 21.44
N GLN A 149 2.68 0.76 21.20
CA GLN A 149 1.76 1.47 22.10
C GLN A 149 0.42 0.74 22.21
N ILE A 150 -0.15 0.33 21.07
CA ILE A 150 -1.40 -0.46 21.03
C ILE A 150 -1.19 -1.81 21.73
N ARG A 151 -0.08 -2.52 21.42
CA ARG A 151 0.22 -3.81 22.06
C ARG A 151 0.28 -3.70 23.59
N ALA A 152 1.06 -2.74 24.09
CA ALA A 152 1.23 -2.54 25.53
C ALA A 152 -0.09 -2.13 26.22
N THR A 153 -0.91 -1.32 25.53
CA THR A 153 -2.21 -0.90 26.07
C THR A 153 -3.20 -2.06 26.08
N ALA A 154 -3.27 -2.82 24.98
CA ALA A 154 -4.11 -4.02 24.87
C ALA A 154 -3.70 -5.13 25.85
N GLU A 155 -2.40 -5.25 26.17
CA GLU A 155 -1.87 -6.16 27.19
C GLU A 155 -2.35 -5.75 28.58
N ARG A 156 -2.22 -4.46 28.94
CA ARG A 156 -2.74 -3.92 30.22
C ARG A 156 -4.23 -4.17 30.38
N ASP A 157 -5.00 -3.99 29.32
CA ASP A 157 -6.46 -4.07 29.33
C ASP A 157 -6.99 -5.50 29.08
N GLY A 158 -6.09 -6.50 29.12
CA GLY A 158 -6.43 -7.92 29.09
C GLY A 158 -6.89 -8.47 27.72
N MET A 159 -6.70 -7.73 26.65
CA MET A 159 -7.06 -8.19 25.30
C MET A 159 -6.08 -9.24 24.80
N ILE A 160 -4.78 -9.03 25.01
CA ILE A 160 -3.75 -10.00 24.61
C ILE A 160 -3.98 -11.33 25.34
N ALA A 161 -4.25 -11.30 26.64
CA ALA A 161 -4.56 -12.50 27.40
C ALA A 161 -5.80 -13.23 26.86
N ALA A 162 -6.85 -12.51 26.44
CA ALA A 162 -8.05 -13.13 25.85
C ALA A 162 -7.74 -13.87 24.52
N PHE A 163 -6.82 -13.36 23.70
CA PHE A 163 -6.36 -14.05 22.49
C PHE A 163 -5.48 -15.26 22.81
N GLU A 164 -4.55 -15.13 23.78
CA GLU A 164 -3.69 -16.23 24.21
C GLU A 164 -4.48 -17.38 24.85
N ASP A 165 -5.53 -17.08 25.63
CA ASP A 165 -6.45 -18.05 26.24
C ASP A 165 -7.13 -18.98 25.22
N ILE A 166 -7.31 -18.52 23.99
CA ILE A 166 -7.89 -19.31 22.91
C ILE A 166 -6.82 -19.90 21.95
N GLY A 167 -5.54 -19.79 22.30
CA GLY A 167 -4.42 -20.35 21.54
C GLY A 167 -3.94 -19.49 20.36
N ALA A 168 -4.25 -18.18 20.36
CA ALA A 168 -3.73 -17.29 19.32
C ALA A 168 -2.23 -17.04 19.46
N THR A 169 -1.55 -16.85 18.34
CA THR A 169 -0.16 -16.42 18.30
C THR A 169 -0.08 -14.91 18.17
N ILE A 170 0.52 -14.24 19.16
CA ILE A 170 0.75 -12.79 19.10
C ILE A 170 2.10 -12.52 18.42
N MET A 171 2.09 -11.81 17.32
CA MET A 171 3.30 -11.45 16.57
C MET A 171 3.85 -10.08 16.98
N ALA A 172 5.11 -9.85 16.63
CA ALA A 172 5.71 -8.52 16.74
C ALA A 172 5.03 -7.51 15.81
N ASN A 173 5.08 -6.22 16.18
CA ASN A 173 4.48 -5.11 15.45
C ASN A 173 5.24 -4.83 14.14
N ALA A 174 5.13 -5.73 13.18
CA ALA A 174 5.82 -5.67 11.90
C ALA A 174 4.90 -6.06 10.75
N CYS A 175 5.24 -5.64 9.55
CA CYS A 175 4.41 -5.93 8.38
C CYS A 175 4.29 -7.43 8.04
N GLY A 176 5.31 -8.25 8.33
CA GLY A 176 5.29 -9.71 8.24
C GLY A 176 4.39 -10.30 7.13
N PRO A 177 3.31 -10.99 7.50
CA PRO A 177 2.37 -11.58 6.53
C PRO A 177 1.74 -10.56 5.59
N CYS A 178 1.51 -9.31 6.03
CA CYS A 178 0.91 -8.26 5.21
C CYS A 178 1.72 -7.92 3.95
N ILE A 179 3.03 -8.18 3.96
CA ILE A 179 3.94 -7.91 2.83
C ILE A 179 4.62 -9.16 2.27
N GLY A 180 4.10 -10.35 2.58
CA GLY A 180 4.64 -11.60 2.07
C GLY A 180 5.90 -12.11 2.78
N GLN A 181 6.21 -11.61 3.97
CA GLN A 181 7.30 -12.09 4.82
C GLN A 181 6.79 -13.10 5.86
N TRP A 182 6.00 -14.04 5.43
CA TRP A 182 5.46 -15.10 6.27
C TRP A 182 5.80 -16.47 5.70
N LYS A 183 6.63 -17.22 6.42
CA LYS A 183 6.93 -18.61 6.09
C LYS A 183 5.87 -19.50 6.73
N ARG A 184 4.76 -19.66 6.04
CA ARG A 184 3.75 -20.63 6.44
C ARG A 184 4.18 -22.02 5.99
N HIS A 185 4.23 -22.96 6.93
CA HIS A 185 4.40 -24.37 6.61
C HIS A 185 3.06 -24.96 6.18
N THR A 186 2.99 -25.48 4.97
CA THR A 186 1.85 -26.26 4.47
C THR A 186 2.37 -27.62 4.06
N ASP A 187 1.67 -28.68 4.45
CA ASP A 187 2.08 -30.06 4.12
C ASP A 187 2.05 -30.33 2.61
N ASP A 188 1.17 -29.62 1.89
CA ASP A 188 1.06 -29.65 0.44
C ASP A 188 0.95 -28.23 -0.15
N PRO A 189 2.04 -27.64 -0.63
CA PRO A 189 2.02 -26.33 -1.28
C PRO A 189 1.20 -26.28 -2.58
N GLY A 190 0.94 -27.41 -3.22
CA GLY A 190 0.15 -27.51 -4.43
C GLY A 190 -1.35 -27.46 -4.17
N ARG A 191 -1.79 -27.73 -2.95
CA ARG A 191 -3.20 -27.75 -2.58
C ARG A 191 -3.77 -26.33 -2.44
N LYS A 192 -4.95 -26.12 -3.02
CA LYS A 192 -5.72 -24.89 -2.76
C LYS A 192 -6.09 -24.82 -1.28
N ASN A 193 -5.90 -23.66 -0.69
CA ASN A 193 -6.21 -23.39 0.71
C ASN A 193 -6.70 -21.95 0.88
N SER A 194 -7.35 -21.64 1.99
CA SER A 194 -7.89 -20.31 2.26
C SER A 194 -7.40 -19.72 3.57
N ILE A 195 -7.23 -18.41 3.58
CA ILE A 195 -6.96 -17.59 4.76
C ILE A 195 -7.88 -16.35 4.75
N VAL A 196 -8.27 -15.88 5.92
CA VAL A 196 -8.97 -14.59 6.06
C VAL A 196 -8.10 -13.65 6.89
N THR A 197 -7.97 -12.42 6.44
CA THR A 197 -7.13 -11.43 7.09
C THR A 197 -7.88 -10.10 7.25
N SER A 198 -7.54 -9.33 8.26
CA SER A 198 -7.96 -7.94 8.36
C SER A 198 -6.98 -6.97 7.67
N PHE A 199 -6.11 -7.47 6.79
CA PHE A 199 -5.16 -6.66 6.06
C PHE A 199 -5.84 -5.82 4.96
N ASN A 200 -5.07 -5.05 4.22
CA ASN A 200 -5.58 -4.16 3.18
C ASN A 200 -5.33 -4.65 1.76
N ARG A 201 -4.76 -5.85 1.56
CA ARG A 201 -4.45 -6.44 0.25
C ARG A 201 -4.42 -7.95 0.31
N ASN A 202 -4.93 -8.56 -0.76
CA ASN A 202 -5.08 -10.02 -0.90
C ASN A 202 -4.65 -10.53 -2.28
N PHE A 203 -3.78 -9.81 -2.98
CA PHE A 203 -3.25 -10.25 -4.27
C PHE A 203 -2.61 -11.64 -4.17
N ALA A 204 -2.58 -12.37 -5.28
CA ALA A 204 -1.94 -13.68 -5.35
C ALA A 204 -0.50 -13.64 -4.78
N LYS A 205 -0.14 -14.63 -4.00
CA LYS A 205 1.18 -14.75 -3.31
C LYS A 205 1.45 -13.67 -2.26
N ARG A 206 0.53 -12.75 -2.00
CA ARG A 206 0.77 -11.58 -1.15
C ARG A 206 1.05 -11.94 0.31
N ALA A 207 0.39 -12.96 0.87
CA ALA A 207 0.51 -13.28 2.29
C ALA A 207 1.71 -14.19 2.60
N ASP A 208 1.80 -15.35 1.91
CA ASP A 208 2.74 -16.44 2.21
C ASP A 208 3.60 -16.88 1.00
N GLY A 209 3.49 -16.17 -0.12
CA GLY A 209 4.22 -16.50 -1.35
C GLY A 209 3.62 -17.65 -2.18
N ASN A 210 2.59 -18.35 -1.67
CA ASN A 210 1.96 -19.48 -2.36
C ASN A 210 0.83 -18.99 -3.29
N PRO A 211 0.86 -19.31 -4.61
CA PRO A 211 -0.20 -18.94 -5.54
C PRO A 211 -1.53 -19.66 -5.28
N ASN A 212 -1.51 -20.77 -4.54
CA ASN A 212 -2.69 -21.58 -4.19
C ASN A 212 -3.35 -21.15 -2.88
N THR A 213 -2.86 -20.09 -2.24
CA THR A 213 -3.48 -19.49 -1.06
C THR A 213 -4.52 -18.46 -1.50
N PHE A 214 -5.79 -18.78 -1.26
CA PHE A 214 -6.95 -17.93 -1.50
C PHE A 214 -7.08 -17.00 -0.29
N ALA A 215 -6.54 -15.80 -0.43
CA ALA A 215 -6.55 -14.80 0.63
C ALA A 215 -7.77 -13.87 0.49
N TYR A 216 -8.49 -13.71 1.59
CA TYR A 216 -9.64 -12.82 1.71
C TYR A 216 -9.34 -11.71 2.71
N VAL A 217 -10.03 -10.57 2.55
CA VAL A 217 -9.95 -9.44 3.47
C VAL A 217 -11.34 -9.21 4.06
N ALA A 218 -11.40 -9.12 5.39
CA ALA A 218 -12.60 -8.80 6.14
C ALA A 218 -12.25 -7.94 7.36
N SER A 219 -13.24 -7.46 8.11
CA SER A 219 -12.99 -6.77 9.38
C SER A 219 -12.36 -7.72 10.41
N PRO A 220 -11.69 -7.19 11.45
CA PRO A 220 -11.14 -8.02 12.53
C PRO A 220 -12.18 -8.95 13.18
N GLU A 221 -13.40 -8.46 13.38
CA GLU A 221 -14.50 -9.24 13.97
C GLU A 221 -14.96 -10.39 13.07
N ILE A 222 -15.13 -10.12 11.78
CA ILE A 222 -15.49 -11.16 10.81
C ILE A 222 -14.37 -12.18 10.67
N THR A 223 -13.12 -11.72 10.61
CA THR A 223 -11.94 -12.59 10.62
C THR A 223 -11.94 -13.48 11.86
N MET A 224 -12.25 -12.93 13.03
CA MET A 224 -12.33 -13.68 14.29
C MET A 224 -13.48 -14.71 14.26
N ALA A 225 -14.69 -14.30 13.84
CA ALA A 225 -15.85 -15.18 13.79
C ALA A 225 -15.63 -16.37 12.84
N LEU A 226 -15.08 -16.11 11.65
CA LEU A 226 -14.73 -17.17 10.70
C LEU A 226 -13.59 -18.08 11.23
N THR A 227 -12.65 -17.52 12.01
CA THR A 227 -11.59 -18.31 12.67
C THR A 227 -12.18 -19.29 13.69
N ILE A 228 -13.16 -18.84 14.48
CA ILE A 228 -13.87 -19.70 15.43
C ILE A 228 -14.60 -20.82 14.70
N ALA A 229 -15.30 -20.50 13.60
CA ALA A 229 -16.04 -21.47 12.82
C ALA A 229 -15.16 -22.42 11.98
N GLY A 230 -14.02 -21.93 11.49
CA GLY A 230 -13.14 -22.66 10.56
C GLY A 230 -13.72 -22.87 9.15
N ASP A 231 -14.76 -22.15 8.81
CA ASP A 231 -15.57 -22.33 7.60
C ASP A 231 -15.87 -21.00 6.94
N LEU A 232 -15.50 -20.83 5.67
CA LEU A 232 -15.80 -19.61 4.89
C LEU A 232 -17.30 -19.46 4.58
N CYS A 233 -18.07 -20.51 4.67
CA CYS A 233 -19.53 -20.47 4.46
C CYS A 233 -20.32 -20.08 5.72
N PHE A 234 -19.66 -19.83 6.85
CA PHE A 234 -20.30 -19.42 8.09
C PHE A 234 -20.74 -17.95 8.05
N ASP A 235 -22.04 -17.72 8.26
CA ASP A 235 -22.58 -16.36 8.43
C ASP A 235 -22.70 -16.03 9.93
N PRO A 236 -21.84 -15.22 10.53
CA PRO A 236 -21.89 -14.95 11.96
C PRO A 236 -23.14 -14.22 12.43
N LEU A 237 -23.87 -13.58 11.49
CA LEU A 237 -25.11 -12.87 11.82
C LEU A 237 -26.31 -13.84 11.95
N ARG A 238 -26.26 -15.00 11.27
CA ARG A 238 -27.39 -15.94 11.16
C ARG A 238 -27.11 -17.29 11.74
N ASP A 239 -25.91 -17.83 11.51
CA ASP A 239 -25.57 -19.20 11.83
C ASP A 239 -25.25 -19.41 13.31
N THR A 240 -25.25 -20.67 13.70
CA THR A 240 -24.93 -21.15 15.05
C THR A 240 -23.76 -22.11 15.00
N LEU A 241 -23.08 -22.27 16.13
CA LEU A 241 -21.97 -23.20 16.32
C LEU A 241 -22.35 -24.26 17.37
N VAL A 242 -21.70 -25.41 17.32
CA VAL A 242 -21.83 -26.43 18.35
C VAL A 242 -20.66 -26.36 19.29
N ASN A 243 -20.90 -26.18 20.58
CA ASN A 243 -19.85 -26.08 21.59
C ASN A 243 -19.31 -27.46 22.03
N ALA A 244 -18.30 -27.46 22.91
CA ALA A 244 -17.66 -28.68 23.39
C ALA A 244 -18.61 -29.61 24.19
N LYS A 245 -19.77 -29.10 24.62
CA LYS A 245 -20.80 -29.87 25.33
C LYS A 245 -21.89 -30.40 24.41
N GLY A 246 -21.82 -30.12 23.10
CA GLY A 246 -22.85 -30.48 22.13
C GLY A 246 -24.02 -29.51 22.07
N GLU A 247 -23.94 -28.36 22.74
CA GLU A 247 -24.99 -27.35 22.75
C GLU A 247 -24.88 -26.41 21.53
N VAL A 248 -26.02 -26.06 20.96
CA VAL A 248 -26.09 -25.08 19.86
C VAL A 248 -26.01 -23.67 20.45
N VAL A 249 -25.01 -22.90 20.05
CA VAL A 249 -24.76 -21.56 20.54
C VAL A 249 -24.56 -20.57 19.39
N LYS A 250 -24.97 -19.33 19.57
CA LYS A 250 -24.76 -18.23 18.63
C LYS A 250 -23.70 -17.27 19.18
N LEU A 251 -22.85 -16.76 18.31
CA LEU A 251 -21.97 -15.64 18.66
C LEU A 251 -22.82 -14.39 18.91
N SER A 252 -22.54 -13.71 19.99
CA SER A 252 -23.15 -12.40 20.26
C SER A 252 -22.38 -11.32 19.51
N GLU A 253 -23.05 -10.21 19.22
CA GLU A 253 -22.42 -9.06 18.60
C GLU A 253 -21.14 -8.65 19.34
N PRO A 254 -20.03 -8.37 18.61
CA PRO A 254 -18.77 -7.95 19.24
C PRO A 254 -18.92 -6.56 19.85
N VAL A 255 -18.50 -6.43 21.11
CA VAL A 255 -18.49 -5.14 21.84
C VAL A 255 -17.04 -4.72 22.03
N GLY A 256 -16.77 -3.44 21.89
CA GLY A 256 -15.43 -2.92 22.11
C GLY A 256 -15.43 -1.42 22.41
N GLU A 257 -14.37 -0.98 23.03
CA GLU A 257 -14.15 0.41 23.39
C GLU A 257 -13.35 1.11 22.27
N GLU A 258 -13.75 2.32 21.91
CA GLU A 258 -13.04 3.12 20.91
C GLU A 258 -11.67 3.57 21.40
N LEU A 259 -11.61 3.99 22.66
CA LEU A 259 -10.41 4.48 23.32
C LEU A 259 -10.20 3.78 24.67
N PRO A 260 -8.96 3.58 25.11
CA PRO A 260 -8.69 3.00 26.42
C PRO A 260 -9.12 3.95 27.53
N ALA A 261 -9.93 3.45 28.49
CA ALA A 261 -10.48 4.23 29.61
C ALA A 261 -9.37 4.94 30.45
N HIS A 262 -8.18 4.36 30.49
CA HIS A 262 -7.03 4.90 31.23
C HIS A 262 -5.95 5.51 30.31
N GLY A 263 -6.33 5.92 29.10
CA GLY A 263 -5.39 6.42 28.10
C GLY A 263 -4.41 5.36 27.60
N PHE A 264 -3.61 5.72 26.61
CA PHE A 264 -2.60 4.84 26.05
C PHE A 264 -1.35 4.77 26.91
N ILE A 265 -0.73 3.58 27.00
CA ILE A 265 0.59 3.42 27.62
C ILE A 265 1.63 4.00 26.66
N GLY A 266 2.59 4.79 27.19
CA GLY A 266 3.72 5.27 26.40
C GLY A 266 4.60 4.10 25.92
N GLY A 267 4.79 4.00 24.60
CA GLY A 267 5.49 2.89 23.94
C GLY A 267 7.03 2.93 24.04
N GLN A 268 7.61 3.27 25.20
CA GLN A 268 9.06 3.46 25.34
C GLN A 268 9.88 2.21 25.72
N LYS A 269 9.25 1.05 25.90
CA LYS A 269 9.96 -0.17 26.34
C LYS A 269 11.06 -0.68 25.38
N GLY A 270 11.14 -0.20 24.16
CA GLY A 270 12.14 -0.59 23.17
C GLY A 270 13.14 0.52 22.80
N TYR A 271 13.08 1.69 23.47
CA TYR A 271 14.00 2.78 23.16
C TYR A 271 15.39 2.50 23.70
N ILE A 272 16.36 2.43 22.78
CA ILE A 272 17.78 2.38 23.09
C ILE A 272 18.38 3.72 22.71
N ALA A 273 18.92 4.45 23.68
CA ALA A 273 19.55 5.75 23.44
C ALA A 273 20.75 5.59 22.48
N PRO A 274 20.93 6.52 21.53
CA PRO A 274 22.10 6.49 20.64
C PRO A 274 23.39 6.53 21.45
N ASN A 275 24.36 5.72 21.06
CA ASN A 275 25.71 5.83 21.60
C ASN A 275 26.33 7.15 21.10
N LYS A 276 26.91 7.95 22.01
CA LYS A 276 27.56 9.22 21.69
C LYS A 276 28.96 9.06 21.08
N GLY A 277 29.48 7.84 21.03
CA GLY A 277 30.78 7.54 20.41
C GLY A 277 30.71 7.49 18.89
N GLN A 278 31.80 7.79 18.21
CA GLN A 278 31.94 7.48 16.79
C GLN A 278 31.95 5.97 16.64
N THR A 279 31.04 5.44 15.83
CA THR A 279 30.98 4.00 15.50
C THR A 279 31.29 3.84 14.03
N GLU A 280 32.37 3.13 13.74
CA GLU A 280 32.64 2.71 12.37
C GLU A 280 31.65 1.62 11.97
N ILE A 281 30.95 1.83 10.87
CA ILE A 281 30.02 0.85 10.32
C ILE A 281 30.80 -0.04 9.35
N THR A 282 31.00 -1.29 9.72
CA THR A 282 31.61 -2.31 8.87
C THR A 282 30.55 -3.21 8.26
N VAL A 283 30.59 -3.38 6.95
CA VAL A 283 29.74 -4.32 6.21
C VAL A 283 30.64 -5.31 5.52
N ASN A 284 30.36 -6.61 5.65
CA ASN A 284 31.09 -7.63 4.91
C ASN A 284 30.96 -7.32 3.39
N PRO A 285 32.08 -7.14 2.67
CA PRO A 285 32.06 -6.79 1.24
C PRO A 285 31.39 -7.84 0.35
N HIS A 286 31.26 -9.07 0.83
CA HIS A 286 30.55 -10.16 0.14
C HIS A 286 29.11 -10.35 0.62
N SER A 287 28.58 -9.43 1.43
CA SER A 287 27.21 -9.49 1.89
C SER A 287 26.24 -9.33 0.72
N GLN A 288 25.27 -10.24 0.60
CA GLN A 288 24.17 -10.10 -0.35
C GLN A 288 23.01 -9.28 0.20
N ARG A 289 23.01 -9.00 1.51
CA ARG A 289 21.90 -8.36 2.21
C ARG A 289 22.17 -6.93 2.61
N LEU A 290 23.42 -6.54 2.76
CA LEU A 290 23.84 -5.23 3.24
C LEU A 290 24.87 -4.62 2.30
N GLN A 291 24.77 -3.34 2.03
CA GLN A 291 25.66 -2.56 1.21
C GLN A 291 25.90 -1.18 1.84
N LEU A 292 27.15 -0.73 1.90
CA LEU A 292 27.42 0.67 2.17
C LEU A 292 27.08 1.50 0.93
N LEU A 293 26.26 2.52 1.11
CA LEU A 293 25.82 3.39 0.03
C LEU A 293 26.71 4.65 -0.01
N THR A 294 27.17 5.00 -1.20
CA THR A 294 27.73 6.32 -1.47
C THR A 294 26.59 7.32 -1.60
N PRO A 295 26.67 8.50 -0.99
CA PRO A 295 25.69 9.56 -1.18
C PRO A 295 25.45 9.85 -2.66
N PHE A 296 24.23 10.11 -3.05
CA PHE A 296 23.93 10.50 -4.43
C PHE A 296 24.58 11.84 -4.76
N PRO A 297 25.14 11.99 -5.98
CA PRO A 297 25.81 13.23 -6.35
C PRO A 297 24.81 14.40 -6.37
N ALA A 298 25.28 15.55 -5.94
CA ALA A 298 24.55 16.81 -6.06
C ALA A 298 24.29 17.16 -7.53
N TRP A 299 23.29 18.01 -7.75
CA TRP A 299 23.05 18.57 -9.08
C TRP A 299 24.23 19.48 -9.48
N ASP A 300 24.67 19.35 -10.71
CA ASP A 300 25.84 20.06 -11.27
C ASP A 300 25.54 21.47 -11.78
N GLY A 301 24.27 21.93 -11.65
CA GLY A 301 23.82 23.23 -12.14
C GLY A 301 23.45 23.26 -13.64
N MET A 302 23.46 22.12 -14.31
CA MET A 302 23.15 22.03 -15.74
C MET A 302 21.77 21.45 -16.00
N ASP A 303 21.20 21.75 -17.16
CA ASP A 303 20.01 21.08 -17.67
C ASP A 303 20.31 19.60 -17.95
N LEU A 304 19.29 18.75 -17.90
CA LEU A 304 19.41 17.33 -18.21
C LEU A 304 19.16 17.17 -19.73
N LEU A 305 20.20 16.88 -20.47
CA LEU A 305 20.14 16.85 -21.93
C LEU A 305 20.25 15.41 -22.47
N ASP A 306 19.55 15.16 -23.58
CA ASP A 306 19.66 13.97 -24.42
C ASP A 306 19.59 12.63 -23.66
N MET A 307 18.72 12.57 -22.65
CA MET A 307 18.48 11.34 -21.88
C MET A 307 17.71 10.32 -22.74
N PRO A 308 18.17 9.08 -22.87
CA PRO A 308 17.38 8.02 -23.45
C PRO A 308 16.13 7.74 -22.62
N LEU A 309 15.03 7.44 -23.28
CA LEU A 309 13.84 6.92 -22.65
C LEU A 309 14.11 5.47 -22.22
N LEU A 310 14.08 5.23 -20.89
CA LEU A 310 14.26 3.88 -20.35
C LEU A 310 12.99 3.03 -20.62
N ILE A 311 11.83 3.56 -20.30
CA ILE A 311 10.54 2.93 -20.52
C ILE A 311 9.42 3.99 -20.59
N LYS A 312 8.45 3.79 -21.48
CA LYS A 312 7.15 4.45 -21.46
C LYS A 312 6.13 3.44 -20.94
N VAL A 313 5.63 3.68 -19.75
CA VAL A 313 4.75 2.75 -19.03
C VAL A 313 3.31 2.97 -19.45
N GLN A 314 2.63 1.90 -19.85
CA GLN A 314 1.21 1.89 -20.19
C GLN A 314 0.38 1.44 -19.00
N GLY A 315 -0.73 2.13 -18.76
CA GLY A 315 -1.71 1.78 -17.76
C GLY A 315 -1.20 1.96 -16.31
N LYS A 316 -1.78 1.23 -15.40
CA LYS A 316 -1.52 1.32 -13.96
C LYS A 316 -0.12 0.84 -13.59
N CYS A 317 0.67 1.70 -12.98
CA CYS A 317 2.01 1.36 -12.48
C CYS A 317 2.08 1.57 -10.96
N THR A 318 1.87 0.50 -10.22
CA THR A 318 1.91 0.50 -8.75
C THR A 318 3.34 0.40 -8.23
N THR A 319 3.55 0.67 -6.94
CA THR A 319 4.85 0.42 -6.30
C THR A 319 5.28 -1.05 -6.36
N ASP A 320 4.33 -2.00 -6.49
CA ASP A 320 4.64 -3.41 -6.73
C ASP A 320 5.16 -3.68 -8.16
N HIS A 321 4.78 -2.88 -9.15
CA HIS A 321 5.33 -2.96 -10.49
C HIS A 321 6.73 -2.33 -10.57
N ILE A 322 7.02 -1.33 -9.72
CA ILE A 322 8.32 -0.62 -9.70
C ILE A 322 9.35 -1.38 -8.86
N SER A 323 9.00 -1.79 -7.64
CA SER A 323 9.85 -2.55 -6.72
C SER A 323 9.01 -3.59 -6.00
N MET A 324 9.07 -4.82 -6.47
CA MET A 324 8.29 -5.93 -5.91
C MET A 324 8.66 -6.24 -4.47
N ALA A 325 7.66 -6.59 -3.66
CA ALA A 325 7.84 -7.14 -2.33
C ALA A 325 8.15 -8.67 -2.38
N GLY A 326 7.86 -9.38 -1.29
CA GLY A 326 8.05 -10.82 -1.20
C GLY A 326 9.54 -11.20 -1.13
N PRO A 327 10.01 -12.13 -1.96
CA PRO A 327 11.39 -12.62 -1.90
C PRO A 327 12.47 -11.54 -2.07
N TRP A 328 12.16 -10.44 -2.76
CA TRP A 328 13.06 -9.33 -2.99
C TRP A 328 13.41 -8.56 -1.72
N LEU A 329 12.52 -8.54 -0.73
CA LEU A 329 12.75 -7.83 0.53
C LEU A 329 13.94 -8.33 1.35
N ARG A 330 14.48 -9.52 1.02
CA ARG A 330 15.74 -10.00 1.59
C ARG A 330 16.93 -9.09 1.24
N PHE A 331 16.82 -8.35 0.13
CA PHE A 331 17.86 -7.44 -0.37
C PHE A 331 17.62 -5.98 0.01
N ARG A 332 16.62 -5.67 0.85
CA ARG A 332 16.26 -4.28 1.17
C ARG A 332 17.40 -3.43 1.77
N GLY A 333 18.43 -4.05 2.32
CA GLY A 333 19.65 -3.38 2.79
C GLY A 333 20.79 -3.37 1.76
N HIS A 334 20.55 -3.87 0.54
CA HIS A 334 21.54 -3.98 -0.54
C HIS A 334 20.96 -3.44 -1.85
N LEU A 335 21.18 -2.15 -2.09
CA LEU A 335 20.49 -1.43 -3.16
C LEU A 335 20.85 -1.95 -4.56
N GLU A 336 22.08 -2.39 -4.79
CA GLU A 336 22.48 -3.02 -6.05
C GLU A 336 21.64 -4.26 -6.35
N ASN A 337 21.49 -5.16 -5.37
CA ASN A 337 20.79 -6.43 -5.58
C ASN A 337 19.26 -6.25 -5.67
N ILE A 338 18.68 -5.33 -4.88
CA ILE A 338 17.23 -5.12 -4.98
C ILE A 338 16.86 -4.42 -6.28
N SER A 339 17.75 -3.60 -6.84
CA SER A 339 17.51 -2.90 -8.11
C SER A 339 17.39 -3.83 -9.32
N ASP A 340 17.67 -5.13 -9.18
CA ASP A 340 17.41 -6.12 -10.22
C ASP A 340 15.91 -6.28 -10.54
N ASN A 341 15.02 -5.89 -9.61
CA ASN A 341 13.58 -5.94 -9.82
C ASN A 341 12.98 -4.61 -10.33
N MET A 342 13.79 -3.57 -10.52
CA MET A 342 13.30 -2.25 -10.91
C MET A 342 12.43 -2.29 -12.16
N LEU A 343 11.18 -1.85 -12.03
CA LEU A 343 10.16 -1.76 -13.09
C LEU A 343 9.90 -3.09 -13.82
N MET A 344 10.23 -4.23 -13.20
CA MET A 344 10.02 -5.56 -13.79
C MET A 344 8.55 -5.86 -14.08
N GLY A 345 7.61 -5.26 -13.32
CA GLY A 345 6.18 -5.44 -13.50
C GLY A 345 5.51 -4.37 -14.36
N ALA A 346 6.25 -3.35 -14.80
CA ALA A 346 5.71 -2.28 -15.63
C ALA A 346 5.53 -2.74 -17.09
N VAL A 347 4.37 -2.41 -17.69
CA VAL A 347 4.07 -2.74 -19.08
C VAL A 347 4.64 -1.64 -20.00
N ASN A 348 5.45 -2.02 -20.99
CA ASN A 348 5.98 -1.09 -21.97
C ASN A 348 4.91 -0.74 -23.02
N ALA A 349 4.62 0.54 -23.18
CA ALA A 349 3.59 1.04 -24.10
C ALA A 349 3.88 0.73 -25.59
N PHE A 350 5.14 0.47 -25.97
CA PHE A 350 5.51 0.25 -27.36
C PHE A 350 5.36 -1.19 -27.81
N ASN A 351 5.48 -2.15 -26.91
CA ASN A 351 5.41 -3.58 -27.26
C ASN A 351 4.38 -4.36 -26.44
N GLY A 352 3.76 -3.76 -25.41
CA GLY A 352 2.79 -4.43 -24.54
C GLY A 352 3.39 -5.47 -23.59
N GLU A 353 4.71 -5.60 -23.53
CA GLU A 353 5.40 -6.60 -22.70
C GLU A 353 5.92 -6.00 -21.39
N THR A 354 6.04 -6.83 -20.37
CA THR A 354 6.69 -6.46 -19.10
C THR A 354 8.18 -6.78 -19.17
N ASN A 355 9.00 -6.00 -18.45
CA ASN A 355 10.44 -6.19 -18.32
C ASN A 355 11.20 -6.30 -19.67
N LYS A 356 10.72 -5.59 -20.69
CA LYS A 356 11.33 -5.59 -22.03
C LYS A 356 11.34 -4.19 -22.61
N VAL A 357 12.52 -3.61 -22.76
CA VAL A 357 12.72 -2.24 -23.21
C VAL A 357 13.82 -2.16 -24.25
N TRP A 358 13.75 -1.15 -25.12
CA TRP A 358 14.81 -0.86 -26.07
C TRP A 358 16.06 -0.34 -25.35
N ASN A 359 17.18 -0.96 -25.60
CA ASN A 359 18.48 -0.54 -25.09
C ASN A 359 19.26 0.15 -26.23
N ARG A 360 19.41 1.47 -26.09
CA ARG A 360 20.08 2.28 -27.08
C ARG A 360 21.57 1.94 -27.24
N SER A 361 22.27 1.62 -26.15
CA SER A 361 23.72 1.31 -26.21
C SER A 361 24.02 0.02 -26.97
N THR A 362 23.14 -0.98 -26.88
CA THR A 362 23.30 -2.27 -27.55
C THR A 362 22.51 -2.40 -28.85
N ASN A 363 21.59 -1.44 -29.11
CA ASN A 363 20.65 -1.48 -30.23
C ASN A 363 19.80 -2.77 -30.24
N THR A 364 19.40 -3.25 -29.07
CA THR A 364 18.59 -4.47 -28.87
C THR A 364 17.61 -4.30 -27.71
N TYR A 365 16.61 -5.19 -27.62
CA TYR A 365 15.76 -5.25 -26.45
C TYR A 365 16.46 -5.97 -25.28
N GLY A 366 16.29 -5.44 -24.07
CA GLY A 366 16.81 -5.99 -22.82
C GLY A 366 15.81 -5.86 -21.67
N THR A 367 16.20 -6.35 -20.50
CA THR A 367 15.41 -6.11 -19.26
C THR A 367 15.52 -4.66 -18.84
N VAL A 368 14.51 -4.13 -18.13
CA VAL A 368 14.52 -2.72 -17.67
C VAL A 368 15.71 -2.45 -16.75
N SER A 369 15.89 -3.28 -15.71
CA SER A 369 17.01 -3.12 -14.76
C SER A 369 18.38 -3.33 -15.44
N GLY A 370 18.50 -4.32 -16.34
CA GLY A 370 19.74 -4.56 -17.09
C GLY A 370 20.13 -3.39 -17.98
N THR A 371 19.15 -2.79 -18.70
CA THR A 371 19.36 -1.61 -19.52
C THR A 371 19.78 -0.41 -18.67
N ALA A 372 19.09 -0.17 -17.55
CA ALA A 372 19.43 0.92 -16.63
C ALA A 372 20.81 0.75 -15.99
N LYS A 373 21.21 -0.49 -15.63
CA LYS A 373 22.58 -0.79 -15.14
C LYS A 373 23.64 -0.48 -16.17
N LEU A 374 23.39 -0.80 -17.43
CA LEU A 374 24.31 -0.47 -18.52
C LEU A 374 24.44 1.05 -18.68
N TYR A 375 23.31 1.77 -18.77
CA TYR A 375 23.35 3.24 -18.83
C TYR A 375 24.08 3.86 -17.65
N LYS A 376 23.85 3.37 -16.44
CA LYS A 376 24.58 3.81 -15.24
C LYS A 376 26.09 3.60 -15.39
N SER A 377 26.52 2.43 -15.88
CA SER A 377 27.96 2.12 -16.04
C SER A 377 28.64 3.00 -17.11
N GLU A 378 27.87 3.45 -18.09
CA GLU A 378 28.29 4.38 -19.13
C GLU A 378 28.14 5.86 -18.73
N GLY A 379 27.63 6.14 -17.53
CA GLY A 379 27.40 7.49 -17.04
C GLY A 379 26.19 8.18 -17.70
N ILE A 380 25.35 7.47 -18.42
CA ILE A 380 24.21 8.00 -19.14
C ILE A 380 23.01 8.14 -18.18
N PRO A 381 22.48 9.35 -17.94
CA PRO A 381 21.22 9.54 -17.25
C PRO A 381 20.06 9.11 -18.14
N SER A 382 19.01 8.54 -17.53
CA SER A 382 17.81 8.12 -18.26
C SER A 382 16.53 8.66 -17.63
N MET A 383 15.40 8.53 -18.33
CA MET A 383 14.11 8.90 -17.78
C MET A 383 13.04 7.85 -18.02
N VAL A 384 12.01 7.90 -17.19
CA VAL A 384 10.80 7.08 -17.24
C VAL A 384 9.61 7.98 -17.55
N VAL A 385 8.74 7.51 -18.43
CA VAL A 385 7.46 8.17 -18.74
C VAL A 385 6.33 7.24 -18.32
N ALA A 386 5.27 7.77 -17.71
CA ALA A 386 4.17 6.97 -17.20
C ALA A 386 2.80 7.67 -17.35
N GLU A 387 1.75 6.90 -17.20
CA GLU A 387 0.39 7.39 -17.21
C GLU A 387 -0.08 7.87 -15.82
N GLU A 388 -1.36 7.68 -15.52
CA GLU A 388 -2.01 8.20 -14.33
C GLU A 388 -1.60 7.45 -13.05
N ASN A 389 -1.55 8.20 -11.95
CA ASN A 389 -1.38 7.68 -10.59
C ASN A 389 -0.13 6.79 -10.41
N TYR A 390 0.99 7.21 -11.05
CA TYR A 390 2.26 6.46 -10.97
C TYR A 390 2.74 6.27 -9.52
N GLY A 391 3.04 5.03 -9.18
CA GLY A 391 3.52 4.66 -7.84
C GLY A 391 2.41 4.47 -6.81
N GLU A 392 1.16 4.24 -7.25
CA GLU A 392 0.06 3.87 -6.36
C GLU A 392 0.39 2.63 -5.52
N GLY A 393 -0.17 2.54 -4.34
CA GLY A 393 -0.03 1.39 -3.47
C GLY A 393 0.79 1.64 -2.22
N SER A 394 1.52 0.62 -1.73
CA SER A 394 2.32 0.72 -0.50
C SER A 394 3.42 1.76 -0.61
N SER A 395 3.65 2.48 0.48
CA SER A 395 4.82 3.36 0.60
C SER A 395 6.10 2.52 0.61
N ARG A 396 6.79 2.47 -0.54
CA ARG A 396 8.06 1.77 -0.72
C ARG A 396 9.14 2.75 -1.14
N GLU A 397 10.05 3.01 -0.24
CA GLU A 397 11.20 3.88 -0.50
C GLU A 397 12.08 3.30 -1.62
N HIS A 398 12.21 1.97 -1.69
CA HIS A 398 12.97 1.28 -2.75
C HIS A 398 12.45 1.61 -4.15
N ALA A 399 11.12 1.76 -4.32
CA ALA A 399 10.54 2.16 -5.60
C ALA A 399 11.00 3.55 -6.09
N ALA A 400 11.55 4.37 -5.20
CA ALA A 400 12.20 5.64 -5.55
C ALA A 400 13.73 5.56 -5.51
N MET A 401 14.29 4.75 -4.59
CA MET A 401 15.75 4.59 -4.46
C MET A 401 16.36 3.84 -5.64
N GLU A 402 15.71 2.77 -6.11
CA GLU A 402 16.22 1.94 -7.22
C GLU A 402 16.38 2.71 -8.53
N PRO A 403 15.36 3.45 -9.02
CA PRO A 403 15.53 4.29 -10.20
C PRO A 403 16.66 5.31 -10.03
N ARG A 404 16.72 6.00 -8.89
CA ARG A 404 17.78 6.96 -8.59
C ARG A 404 19.16 6.31 -8.59
N PHE A 405 19.29 5.15 -7.97
CA PHE A 405 20.53 4.37 -7.92
C PHE A 405 20.99 3.93 -9.30
N LEU A 406 20.05 3.57 -10.17
CA LEU A 406 20.33 3.18 -11.55
C LEU A 406 20.38 4.36 -12.54
N ASN A 407 20.61 5.58 -12.02
CA ASN A 407 20.79 6.83 -12.78
C ASN A 407 19.57 7.27 -13.59
N VAL A 408 18.36 6.83 -13.19
CA VAL A 408 17.13 7.48 -13.66
C VAL A 408 17.01 8.82 -12.96
N ARG A 409 16.94 9.91 -13.72
CA ARG A 409 16.94 11.28 -13.17
C ARG A 409 15.56 11.92 -13.16
N VAL A 410 14.70 11.49 -14.06
CA VAL A 410 13.39 12.09 -14.28
C VAL A 410 12.32 11.01 -14.36
N ILE A 411 11.22 11.21 -13.66
CA ILE A 411 9.97 10.52 -13.90
C ILE A 411 8.97 11.58 -14.40
N LEU A 412 8.42 11.39 -15.60
CA LEU A 412 7.38 12.24 -16.17
C LEU A 412 6.09 11.43 -16.25
N ALA A 413 5.06 11.83 -15.55
CA ALA A 413 3.79 11.09 -15.48
C ALA A 413 2.58 12.00 -15.78
N LYS A 414 1.46 11.40 -16.16
CA LYS A 414 0.19 12.15 -16.25
C LYS A 414 -0.28 12.58 -14.86
N SER A 415 -0.04 11.75 -13.83
CA SER A 415 -0.19 12.08 -12.42
C SER A 415 0.58 11.10 -11.52
N PHE A 416 0.78 11.45 -10.25
CA PHE A 416 1.49 10.64 -9.27
C PHE A 416 0.60 10.25 -8.10
N ALA A 417 0.86 9.08 -7.52
CA ALA A 417 0.47 8.82 -6.15
C ALA A 417 1.29 9.70 -5.19
N ARG A 418 0.62 10.44 -4.33
CA ARG A 418 1.21 11.50 -3.48
C ARG A 418 2.43 11.06 -2.68
N ILE A 419 2.35 9.88 -2.02
CA ILE A 419 3.46 9.37 -1.21
C ILE A 419 4.67 9.06 -2.09
N HIS A 420 4.45 8.43 -3.24
CA HIS A 420 5.52 8.06 -4.16
C HIS A 420 6.22 9.29 -4.76
N GLU A 421 5.46 10.31 -5.16
CA GLU A 421 6.01 11.59 -5.60
C GLU A 421 6.95 12.20 -4.55
N THR A 422 6.51 12.21 -3.28
CA THR A 422 7.34 12.69 -2.17
C THR A 422 8.62 11.84 -2.01
N ASN A 423 8.52 10.53 -2.17
CA ASN A 423 9.69 9.65 -2.09
C ASN A 423 10.67 9.90 -3.23
N LEU A 424 10.20 10.12 -4.47
CA LEU A 424 11.07 10.51 -5.60
C LEU A 424 11.81 11.83 -5.31
N LYS A 425 11.10 12.84 -4.83
CA LYS A 425 11.69 14.13 -4.45
C LYS A 425 12.76 14.01 -3.37
N LYS A 426 12.52 13.15 -2.35
CA LYS A 426 13.51 12.85 -1.29
C LYS A 426 14.79 12.20 -1.83
N GLN A 427 14.71 11.48 -2.93
CA GLN A 427 15.88 10.88 -3.58
C GLN A 427 16.58 11.84 -4.56
N GLY A 428 16.18 13.12 -4.63
CA GLY A 428 16.76 14.10 -5.54
C GLY A 428 16.48 13.84 -7.01
N MET A 429 15.37 13.19 -7.32
CA MET A 429 14.88 12.98 -8.68
C MET A 429 13.92 14.11 -9.08
N LEU A 430 13.71 14.32 -10.38
CA LEU A 430 12.66 15.18 -10.90
C LEU A 430 11.38 14.34 -11.09
N ALA A 431 10.34 14.64 -10.32
CA ALA A 431 8.98 14.14 -10.50
C ALA A 431 8.17 15.24 -11.19
N LEU A 432 7.87 15.07 -12.47
CA LEU A 432 7.24 16.06 -13.35
C LEU A 432 5.90 15.53 -13.86
N THR A 433 4.95 16.43 -14.08
CA THR A 433 3.67 16.09 -14.71
C THR A 433 3.47 16.85 -16.03
N PHE A 434 2.80 16.21 -16.96
CA PHE A 434 2.39 16.85 -18.20
C PHE A 434 1.45 18.03 -17.93
N THR A 435 1.68 19.15 -18.57
CA THR A 435 0.73 20.28 -18.59
C THR A 435 -0.49 19.91 -19.44
N ASP A 436 -0.25 19.34 -20.61
CA ASP A 436 -1.25 18.68 -21.45
C ASP A 436 -0.97 17.17 -21.48
N LYS A 437 -1.91 16.37 -20.98
CA LYS A 437 -1.76 14.91 -20.93
C LYS A 437 -1.64 14.26 -22.31
N ALA A 438 -2.08 14.94 -23.38
CA ALA A 438 -1.92 14.47 -24.75
C ALA A 438 -0.45 14.47 -25.21
N ASP A 439 0.43 15.26 -24.58
CA ASP A 439 1.87 15.25 -24.87
C ASP A 439 2.54 13.91 -24.58
N TYR A 440 1.92 13.07 -23.74
CA TYR A 440 2.35 11.68 -23.53
C TYR A 440 2.46 10.93 -24.87
N ASP A 441 1.52 11.12 -25.79
CA ASP A 441 1.47 10.39 -27.07
C ASP A 441 2.57 10.82 -28.05
N LYS A 442 3.15 12.01 -27.89
CA LYS A 442 4.26 12.51 -28.72
C LYS A 442 5.57 11.75 -28.50
N ILE A 443 5.75 11.13 -27.32
CA ILE A 443 7.00 10.48 -26.93
C ILE A 443 7.12 9.11 -27.63
N ARG A 444 8.21 8.90 -28.37
CA ARG A 444 8.52 7.69 -29.14
C ARG A 444 9.61 6.86 -28.44
N GLU A 445 9.69 5.56 -28.73
CA GLU A 445 10.56 4.60 -28.04
C GLU A 445 12.05 4.97 -28.04
N ARG A 446 12.51 5.56 -29.17
CA ARG A 446 13.93 5.85 -29.38
C ARG A 446 14.32 7.30 -29.20
N ASP A 447 13.43 8.09 -28.63
CA ASP A 447 13.68 9.51 -28.38
C ASP A 447 14.84 9.71 -27.41
N LEU A 448 15.58 10.79 -27.67
CA LEU A 448 16.40 11.45 -26.67
C LEU A 448 15.63 12.64 -26.11
N ILE A 449 15.57 12.73 -24.79
CA ILE A 449 14.70 13.69 -24.14
C ILE A 449 15.53 14.61 -23.23
N SER A 450 15.34 15.91 -23.45
CA SER A 450 16.01 16.94 -22.63
C SER A 450 15.00 17.63 -21.74
N VAL A 451 15.39 17.92 -20.49
CA VAL A 451 14.63 18.75 -19.54
C VAL A 451 15.43 20.03 -19.30
N MET A 452 14.85 21.15 -19.69
CA MET A 452 15.48 22.46 -19.72
C MET A 452 14.83 23.43 -18.73
N GLY A 453 15.58 24.44 -18.31
CA GLY A 453 15.14 25.48 -17.39
C GLY A 453 15.44 25.19 -15.92
N LEU A 454 16.28 24.22 -15.63
CA LEU A 454 16.62 23.82 -14.27
C LEU A 454 17.38 24.90 -13.48
N LYS A 455 18.07 25.83 -14.14
CA LYS A 455 18.72 26.97 -13.47
C LYS A 455 17.70 27.86 -12.76
N ASP A 456 16.52 27.99 -13.37
CA ASP A 456 15.41 28.80 -12.86
C ASP A 456 14.36 27.98 -12.12
N PHE A 457 14.71 26.75 -11.74
CA PHE A 457 13.80 25.82 -11.04
C PHE A 457 13.34 26.42 -9.72
N ALA A 458 12.05 26.76 -9.65
CA ALA A 458 11.42 27.43 -8.51
C ALA A 458 9.95 26.99 -8.38
N PRO A 459 9.34 27.08 -7.17
CA PRO A 459 7.94 26.73 -6.98
C PRO A 459 7.02 27.44 -7.99
N GLY A 460 6.11 26.68 -8.62
CA GLY A 460 5.11 27.21 -9.57
C GLY A 460 5.66 27.56 -10.96
N ARG A 461 6.94 27.39 -11.23
CA ARG A 461 7.50 27.57 -12.58
C ARG A 461 7.46 26.28 -13.37
N THR A 462 7.01 26.32 -14.62
CA THR A 462 7.10 25.19 -15.55
C THR A 462 8.54 24.95 -16.00
N LEU A 463 8.82 23.71 -16.40
CA LEU A 463 10.04 23.32 -17.08
C LEU A 463 9.70 22.93 -18.52
N LYS A 464 10.69 22.96 -19.39
CA LYS A 464 10.52 22.63 -20.81
C LYS A 464 11.10 21.24 -21.09
N VAL A 465 10.32 20.37 -21.71
CA VAL A 465 10.78 19.10 -22.28
C VAL A 465 11.00 19.28 -23.78
N VAL A 466 12.11 18.78 -24.30
CA VAL A 466 12.42 18.74 -25.71
C VAL A 466 12.66 17.29 -26.12
N LEU A 467 11.90 16.83 -27.10
CA LEU A 467 12.04 15.51 -27.72
C LEU A 467 12.95 15.64 -28.96
N HIS A 468 13.92 14.76 -29.05
CA HIS A 468 14.77 14.60 -30.22
C HIS A 468 14.47 13.23 -30.84
N HIS A 469 13.68 13.21 -31.90
CA HIS A 469 13.27 11.99 -32.56
C HIS A 469 14.37 11.40 -33.47
N GLU A 470 14.32 10.10 -33.68
CA GLU A 470 15.31 9.38 -34.53
C GLU A 470 15.34 9.90 -35.99
N ASP A 471 14.23 10.43 -36.49
CA ASP A 471 14.13 11.05 -37.81
C ASP A 471 14.74 12.47 -37.89
N GLY A 472 15.33 12.94 -36.81
CA GLY A 472 15.93 14.28 -36.70
C GLY A 472 14.95 15.40 -36.37
N SER A 473 13.64 15.12 -36.32
CA SER A 473 12.63 16.11 -35.93
C SER A 473 12.70 16.38 -34.43
N LYS A 474 12.22 17.57 -34.04
CA LYS A 474 12.16 17.99 -32.64
C LYS A 474 10.77 18.47 -32.28
N GLU A 475 10.28 18.04 -31.14
CA GLU A 475 9.06 18.56 -30.54
C GLU A 475 9.36 19.07 -29.14
N SER A 476 8.55 19.97 -28.62
CA SER A 476 8.70 20.44 -27.24
C SER A 476 7.36 20.77 -26.61
N PHE A 477 7.29 20.61 -25.29
CA PHE A 477 6.13 20.95 -24.49
C PHE A 477 6.56 21.35 -23.07
N GLU A 478 5.64 21.95 -22.34
CA GLU A 478 5.84 22.33 -20.95
C GLU A 478 5.37 21.24 -20.00
N VAL A 479 6.07 21.14 -18.86
CA VAL A 479 5.75 20.24 -17.78
C VAL A 479 5.66 20.99 -16.46
N GLN A 480 4.84 20.49 -15.55
CA GLN A 480 4.59 21.06 -14.25
C GLN A 480 5.24 20.22 -13.15
N HIS A 481 5.28 20.78 -11.96
CA HIS A 481 5.74 20.10 -10.76
C HIS A 481 5.12 20.72 -9.49
N THR A 482 5.17 19.98 -8.39
CA THR A 482 4.66 20.40 -7.09
C THR A 482 5.78 20.61 -6.05
N TYR A 483 7.00 20.96 -6.50
CA TYR A 483 8.13 21.22 -5.60
C TYR A 483 7.96 22.52 -4.84
N ASN A 484 8.17 22.48 -3.52
CA ASN A 484 8.43 23.63 -2.70
C ASN A 484 9.94 23.92 -2.59
N GLU A 485 10.33 25.03 -1.96
CA GLU A 485 11.73 25.44 -1.85
C GLU A 485 12.62 24.38 -1.16
N GLN A 486 12.12 23.77 -0.09
CA GLN A 486 12.85 22.70 0.61
C GLN A 486 13.10 21.48 -0.30
N GLN A 487 12.12 21.09 -1.08
CA GLN A 487 12.23 19.95 -1.99
C GLN A 487 13.17 20.25 -3.17
N ILE A 488 13.22 21.51 -3.62
CA ILE A 488 14.20 21.98 -4.61
C ILE A 488 15.63 21.94 -4.01
N ALA A 489 15.79 22.30 -2.73
CA ALA A 489 17.06 22.13 -2.04
C ALA A 489 17.49 20.65 -1.98
N TRP A 490 16.56 19.71 -1.77
CA TRP A 490 16.86 18.27 -1.84
C TRP A 490 17.34 17.84 -3.23
N PHE A 491 16.70 18.32 -4.28
CA PHE A 491 17.13 18.06 -5.65
C PHE A 491 18.55 18.58 -5.89
N ARG A 492 18.83 19.82 -5.51
CA ARG A 492 20.16 20.43 -5.66
C ARG A 492 21.24 19.70 -4.88
N ALA A 493 20.93 19.24 -3.67
CA ALA A 493 21.86 18.47 -2.84
C ALA A 493 22.04 17.02 -3.28
N GLY A 494 21.20 16.52 -4.21
CA GLY A 494 21.21 15.14 -4.69
C GLY A 494 20.30 14.18 -3.89
N SER A 495 19.92 14.55 -2.67
CA SER A 495 18.91 13.88 -1.85
C SER A 495 18.53 14.71 -0.62
N ALA A 496 17.44 14.37 0.05
CA ALA A 496 17.05 14.98 1.32
C ALA A 496 18.06 14.69 2.44
N LEU A 497 18.75 13.56 2.40
CA LEU A 497 19.81 13.22 3.36
C LEU A 497 21.04 14.11 3.21
N ASN A 498 21.39 14.47 1.99
CA ASN A 498 22.54 15.33 1.71
C ASN A 498 22.28 16.81 2.07
N ALA A 499 21.02 17.21 2.11
CA ALA A 499 20.60 18.60 2.41
C ALA A 499 20.49 18.89 3.91
N ARG A 500 20.95 17.99 4.79
CA ARG A 500 20.96 18.16 6.25
C ARG A 500 22.18 18.94 6.73
#